data_de0645300c7636c05ecab575c219275a
#
_entry.id   de0645300c7636c05ecab575c219275a
#
_cell.length_a   1.000
_cell.length_b   1.000
_cell.length_c   1.000
_cell.angle_alpha   90.00
_cell.angle_beta   90.00
_cell.angle_gamma   90.00
#
_symmetry.space_group_name_H-M   'P 1'
#
loop_
_entity.id
_entity.type
_entity.pdbx_description
1 polymer ?
#
loop_
_entity_poly.entity_id
_entity_poly.type
_entity_poly.pdbx_seq_one_letter_code
_entity_poly.pdbx_strand_id
1 'polypeptide(L)'
;MADDKIWQNMRDMHINTLLGSVSWEQIEPTEGTFDFSNLDAVILAAREHNMKLVLLWFGSFKNALSTYVPAWVKKDVKRFSRVHVLEAGGKRRTEELLSPFCEEAWKADSKAFARLMAHLKEFDGQHSTVIMVQVENEIGLLGDSRDRSKIADKKFAEPIPKDLLHHLQSNLSSLHPEFQKRYSHIRSAPAGEATWSSVFGTEDSVNADEMFMANSFSTYIHHVASAGKAEYPIPLYANVWLNFDDLDLTEIPVVVGGGAKAGVYPSGGPCPHTMDVYTFNAPSLDFIGPDLYFQDYESTCQNYRHGQPLFIPEQQRSEKGARRVWAAYGNYLALGCSPFGIDSLQASDSPWTKHYGLIHSLRKQILEAQANRPEEMLGFFFDDFIEGQKTKERSWTKKMGGFKVIVERAFVFGKPGPGAGMVIHQGDGKFLCAGWGFNLYFKSTNPKSTFTGILHAEEKEVNPETCELSTLRVLGGDETRSGQFLIMPNEDPDYGGFPVAVTIPARTCIAECWAYSLEEEESDY
;
A
#
# COMPACT_ATOMS: atom_id res chain seq x y z
N MET A 1 3.23 -0.76 -25.01
CA MET A 1 2.43 0.45 -24.79
C MET A 1 2.43 1.41 -25.99
N ALA A 2 2.50 0.88 -27.19
CA ALA A 2 2.43 1.71 -28.42
C ALA A 2 1.00 1.87 -28.98
N ASP A 3 -0.03 1.40 -28.25
CA ASP A 3 -1.43 1.48 -28.69
C ASP A 3 -2.15 2.59 -27.90
N ASP A 4 -2.56 3.65 -28.58
CA ASP A 4 -3.34 4.77 -28.03
C ASP A 4 -4.62 4.32 -27.30
N LYS A 5 -5.17 3.16 -27.68
CA LYS A 5 -6.35 2.58 -27.03
C LYS A 5 -6.08 2.19 -25.59
N ILE A 6 -4.87 1.72 -25.25
CA ILE A 6 -4.50 1.37 -23.87
C ILE A 6 -4.49 2.65 -23.02
N TRP A 7 -3.83 3.71 -23.51
CA TRP A 7 -3.79 4.99 -22.82
C TRP A 7 -5.18 5.61 -22.64
N GLN A 8 -6.02 5.54 -23.67
CA GLN A 8 -7.41 6.02 -23.58
C GLN A 8 -8.19 5.23 -22.52
N ASN A 9 -8.08 3.89 -22.52
CA ASN A 9 -8.72 3.05 -21.52
C ASN A 9 -8.28 3.38 -20.08
N MET A 10 -6.97 3.67 -19.88
CA MET A 10 -6.48 4.12 -18.57
C MET A 10 -7.09 5.46 -18.16
N ARG A 11 -7.20 6.42 -19.07
CA ARG A 11 -7.87 7.71 -18.80
C ARG A 11 -9.35 7.53 -18.46
N ASP A 12 -10.03 6.67 -19.18
CA ASP A 12 -11.46 6.37 -18.95
C ASP A 12 -11.68 5.70 -17.58
N MET A 13 -10.68 4.99 -17.05
CA MET A 13 -10.65 4.51 -15.67
C MET A 13 -10.19 5.56 -14.63
N HIS A 14 -9.98 6.81 -15.04
CA HIS A 14 -9.49 7.91 -14.19
C HIS A 14 -8.12 7.66 -13.55
N ILE A 15 -7.27 6.86 -14.19
CA ILE A 15 -5.90 6.62 -13.76
C ILE A 15 -5.04 7.84 -14.09
N ASN A 16 -4.27 8.31 -13.13
CA ASN A 16 -3.35 9.44 -13.29
C ASN A 16 -1.87 9.05 -13.27
N THR A 17 -1.56 7.86 -12.78
CA THR A 17 -0.20 7.37 -12.62
C THR A 17 -0.16 5.87 -12.93
N LEU A 18 0.81 5.44 -13.73
CA LEU A 18 1.05 4.05 -14.07
C LEU A 18 2.36 3.57 -13.42
N LEU A 19 2.36 2.34 -12.93
CA LEU A 19 3.54 1.64 -12.52
C LEU A 19 4.02 0.76 -13.68
N GLY A 20 5.26 0.94 -14.11
CA GLY A 20 5.82 0.24 -15.27
C GLY A 20 7.22 -0.28 -15.02
N SER A 21 7.49 -1.53 -15.41
CA SER A 21 8.78 -2.17 -15.20
C SER A 21 9.86 -1.67 -16.17
N VAL A 22 11.07 -1.56 -15.63
CA VAL A 22 12.32 -1.34 -16.38
C VAL A 22 13.30 -2.42 -15.95
N SER A 23 13.67 -3.33 -16.84
CA SER A 23 14.55 -4.44 -16.48
C SER A 23 16.00 -4.16 -16.85
N TRP A 24 16.91 -4.64 -16.01
CA TRP A 24 18.34 -4.51 -16.22
C TRP A 24 18.78 -5.12 -17.56
N GLU A 25 18.27 -6.31 -17.92
CA GLU A 25 18.61 -6.98 -19.18
C GLU A 25 18.22 -6.19 -20.42
N GLN A 26 17.18 -5.34 -20.33
CA GLN A 26 16.78 -4.46 -21.45
C GLN A 26 17.64 -3.21 -21.52
N ILE A 27 17.99 -2.64 -20.37
CA ILE A 27 18.74 -1.39 -20.29
C ILE A 27 20.24 -1.62 -20.58
N GLU A 28 20.81 -2.76 -20.15
CA GLU A 28 22.23 -3.11 -20.36
C GLU A 28 22.38 -4.53 -20.95
N PRO A 29 21.90 -4.79 -22.17
CA PRO A 29 21.94 -6.12 -22.79
C PRO A 29 23.38 -6.65 -22.99
N THR A 30 24.32 -5.75 -23.17
CA THR A 30 25.78 -6.02 -23.22
C THR A 30 26.46 -5.16 -22.18
N GLU A 31 27.39 -5.75 -21.41
CA GLU A 31 28.07 -5.05 -20.33
C GLU A 31 28.68 -3.72 -20.80
N GLY A 32 28.28 -2.63 -20.12
CA GLY A 32 28.71 -1.27 -20.42
C GLY A 32 27.99 -0.60 -21.59
N THR A 33 27.08 -1.28 -22.28
CA THR A 33 26.29 -0.72 -23.40
C THR A 33 24.84 -0.55 -22.97
N PHE A 34 24.38 0.70 -22.92
CA PHE A 34 23.07 1.07 -22.42
C PHE A 34 22.12 1.47 -23.57
N ASP A 35 20.88 1.01 -23.51
CA ASP A 35 19.80 1.37 -24.43
C ASP A 35 18.55 1.79 -23.66
N PHE A 36 18.18 3.06 -23.77
CA PHE A 36 16.99 3.64 -23.13
C PHE A 36 15.85 3.90 -24.11
N SER A 37 15.97 3.51 -25.37
CA SER A 37 15.02 3.87 -26.43
C SER A 37 13.58 3.45 -26.12
N ASN A 38 13.38 2.25 -25.58
CA ASN A 38 12.04 1.77 -25.17
C ASN A 38 11.49 2.56 -23.98
N LEU A 39 12.31 2.89 -23.01
CA LEU A 39 11.94 3.69 -21.85
C LEU A 39 11.53 5.11 -22.27
N ASP A 40 12.33 5.74 -23.15
CA ASP A 40 12.03 7.08 -23.68
C ASP A 40 10.69 7.12 -24.38
N ALA A 41 10.38 6.12 -25.19
CA ALA A 41 9.10 6.03 -25.89
C ALA A 41 7.92 5.92 -24.89
N VAL A 42 8.07 5.18 -23.79
CA VAL A 42 7.04 5.07 -22.73
C VAL A 42 6.88 6.39 -21.97
N ILE A 43 7.98 7.08 -21.65
CA ILE A 43 7.93 8.38 -20.97
C ILE A 43 7.25 9.44 -21.85
N LEU A 44 7.57 9.47 -23.15
CA LEU A 44 6.93 10.39 -24.09
C LEU A 44 5.44 10.12 -24.23
N ALA A 45 5.04 8.85 -24.36
CA ALA A 45 3.63 8.48 -24.44
C ALA A 45 2.87 8.85 -23.15
N ALA A 46 3.42 8.57 -21.97
CA ALA A 46 2.81 8.98 -20.71
C ALA A 46 2.62 10.50 -20.62
N ARG A 47 3.62 11.26 -21.07
CA ARG A 47 3.57 12.73 -21.10
C ARG A 47 2.49 13.25 -22.06
N GLU A 48 2.39 12.67 -23.26
CA GLU A 48 1.35 13.00 -24.24
C GLU A 48 -0.05 12.76 -23.69
N HIS A 49 -0.22 11.70 -22.92
CA HIS A 49 -1.49 11.37 -22.28
C HIS A 49 -1.71 11.99 -20.90
N ASN A 50 -0.85 12.92 -20.48
CA ASN A 50 -0.91 13.61 -19.17
C ASN A 50 -0.93 12.64 -17.98
N MET A 51 -0.16 11.56 -18.05
CA MET A 51 0.00 10.58 -16.98
C MET A 51 1.38 10.66 -16.35
N LYS A 52 1.48 10.32 -15.09
CA LYS A 52 2.72 10.13 -14.38
C LYS A 52 3.15 8.67 -14.40
N LEU A 53 4.43 8.44 -14.18
CA LEU A 53 5.02 7.10 -14.10
C LEU A 53 5.73 6.90 -12.77
N VAL A 54 5.59 5.70 -12.25
CA VAL A 54 6.45 5.12 -11.22
C VAL A 54 7.19 3.97 -11.90
N LEU A 55 8.50 4.05 -11.98
CA LEU A 55 9.27 2.98 -12.61
C LEU A 55 9.62 1.90 -11.59
N LEU A 56 9.54 0.64 -12.01
CA LEU A 56 9.89 -0.52 -11.20
C LEU A 56 11.22 -1.08 -11.75
N TRP A 57 12.32 -0.83 -11.02
CA TRP A 57 13.62 -1.36 -11.38
C TRP A 57 13.70 -2.85 -11.08
N PHE A 58 13.64 -3.67 -12.11
CA PHE A 58 13.90 -5.10 -12.02
C PHE A 58 15.38 -5.34 -12.31
N GLY A 59 16.19 -5.13 -11.28
CA GLY A 59 17.64 -5.32 -11.29
C GLY A 59 18.01 -6.75 -10.95
N SER A 60 18.68 -6.92 -9.82
CA SER A 60 19.11 -8.22 -9.34
C SER A 60 17.99 -9.08 -8.79
N PHE A 61 16.88 -8.47 -8.31
CA PHE A 61 15.83 -9.19 -7.60
C PHE A 61 14.44 -8.86 -8.16
N LYS A 62 13.70 -9.92 -8.51
CA LYS A 62 12.28 -9.87 -8.88
C LYS A 62 11.58 -11.14 -8.41
N ASN A 63 10.60 -11.01 -7.49
CA ASN A 63 9.87 -12.13 -6.89
C ASN A 63 10.82 -13.20 -6.29
N ALA A 64 11.80 -12.74 -5.51
CA ALA A 64 12.84 -13.57 -4.92
C ALA A 64 13.68 -14.40 -5.94
N LEU A 65 13.80 -13.92 -7.18
CA LEU A 65 14.60 -14.50 -8.26
C LEU A 65 15.41 -13.43 -8.98
N SER A 66 16.45 -13.83 -9.74
CA SER A 66 17.28 -12.93 -10.56
C SER A 66 16.99 -13.07 -12.06
N THR A 67 15.70 -13.16 -12.40
CA THR A 67 15.25 -13.47 -13.77
C THR A 67 15.62 -12.37 -14.77
N TYR A 68 15.64 -11.09 -14.33
CA TYR A 68 15.80 -9.92 -15.19
C TYR A 68 17.22 -9.36 -15.26
N VAL A 69 18.20 -10.07 -14.69
CA VAL A 69 19.61 -9.69 -14.91
C VAL A 69 20.05 -10.04 -16.32
N PRO A 70 20.98 -9.30 -16.91
CA PRO A 70 21.47 -9.54 -18.27
C PRO A 70 22.12 -10.91 -18.46
N ALA A 71 22.14 -11.39 -19.70
CA ALA A 71 22.72 -12.69 -20.04
C ALA A 71 24.21 -12.82 -19.65
N TRP A 72 24.97 -11.73 -19.67
CA TRP A 72 26.37 -11.72 -19.26
C TRP A 72 26.52 -11.90 -17.75
N VAL A 73 25.57 -11.45 -16.92
CA VAL A 73 25.50 -11.74 -15.49
C VAL A 73 25.06 -13.20 -15.25
N LYS A 74 24.02 -13.66 -15.97
CA LYS A 74 23.48 -15.02 -15.81
C LYS A 74 24.52 -16.11 -16.06
N LYS A 75 25.37 -15.91 -17.06
CA LYS A 75 26.32 -16.93 -17.53
C LYS A 75 27.64 -16.96 -16.76
N ASP A 76 28.03 -15.88 -16.10
CA ASP A 76 29.31 -15.81 -15.38
C ASP A 76 29.11 -16.06 -13.86
N VAL A 77 28.87 -17.31 -13.52
CA VAL A 77 28.67 -17.74 -12.12
C VAL A 77 29.93 -17.63 -11.24
N LYS A 78 31.11 -17.45 -11.85
CA LYS A 78 32.34 -17.23 -11.09
C LYS A 78 32.43 -15.79 -10.58
N ARG A 79 31.98 -14.84 -11.38
CA ARG A 79 31.92 -13.43 -11.03
C ARG A 79 30.66 -13.12 -10.23
N PHE A 80 29.53 -13.71 -10.61
CA PHE A 80 28.21 -13.46 -10.03
C PHE A 80 27.69 -14.69 -9.30
N SER A 81 28.07 -14.83 -8.04
CA SER A 81 27.71 -16.00 -7.23
C SER A 81 26.20 -16.06 -6.95
N ARG A 82 25.70 -17.30 -6.83
CA ARG A 82 24.28 -17.60 -6.59
C ARG A 82 24.04 -18.03 -5.15
N VAL A 83 22.81 -17.82 -4.72
CA VAL A 83 22.27 -18.39 -3.48
C VAL A 83 22.20 -19.91 -3.58
N HIS A 84 22.42 -20.59 -2.46
CA HIS A 84 22.22 -22.02 -2.30
C HIS A 84 21.18 -22.28 -1.21
N VAL A 85 20.30 -23.23 -1.45
CA VAL A 85 19.30 -23.71 -0.48
C VAL A 85 19.56 -25.18 -0.14
N LEU A 86 19.06 -25.64 1.01
CA LEU A 86 19.15 -27.05 1.40
C LEU A 86 17.91 -27.82 0.95
N GLU A 87 18.14 -28.87 0.17
CA GLU A 87 17.12 -29.87 -0.14
C GLU A 87 16.99 -30.91 0.99
N ALA A 88 15.92 -31.70 0.93
CA ALA A 88 15.76 -32.88 1.78
C ALA A 88 17.00 -33.79 1.65
N GLY A 89 17.58 -34.16 2.79
CA GLY A 89 18.84 -34.93 2.84
C GLY A 89 20.12 -34.09 2.91
N GLY A 90 20.01 -32.74 3.01
CA GLY A 90 21.16 -31.85 3.27
C GLY A 90 21.99 -31.51 2.04
N LYS A 91 21.54 -31.87 0.84
CA LYS A 91 22.20 -31.49 -0.40
C LYS A 91 21.93 -30.00 -0.70
N ARG A 92 22.97 -29.27 -1.10
CA ARG A 92 22.83 -27.89 -1.55
C ARG A 92 22.38 -27.83 -3.01
N ARG A 93 21.34 -27.04 -3.30
CA ARG A 93 20.89 -26.69 -4.64
C ARG A 93 21.15 -25.22 -4.90
N THR A 94 21.62 -24.90 -6.09
CA THR A 94 21.79 -23.52 -6.55
C THR A 94 20.46 -22.96 -7.01
N GLU A 95 20.10 -21.76 -6.55
CA GLU A 95 18.92 -21.04 -7.01
C GLU A 95 19.24 -20.05 -8.13
N GLU A 96 18.25 -19.70 -8.94
CA GLU A 96 18.35 -18.59 -9.88
C GLU A 96 18.18 -17.25 -9.14
N LEU A 97 19.01 -17.03 -8.15
CA LEU A 97 19.03 -15.85 -7.32
C LEU A 97 20.46 -15.44 -7.06
N LEU A 98 20.83 -14.20 -7.38
CA LEU A 98 22.13 -13.64 -7.02
C LEU A 98 22.28 -13.61 -5.50
N SER A 99 23.47 -14.01 -5.03
CA SER A 99 23.76 -13.95 -3.60
C SER A 99 23.89 -12.48 -3.17
N PRO A 100 23.19 -12.04 -2.10
CA PRO A 100 23.36 -10.69 -1.58
C PRO A 100 24.76 -10.42 -1.03
N PHE A 101 25.59 -11.46 -0.92
CA PHE A 101 27.01 -11.36 -0.53
C PHE A 101 27.94 -11.21 -1.73
N CYS A 102 27.41 -11.18 -2.95
CA CYS A 102 28.20 -11.03 -4.17
C CYS A 102 28.51 -9.55 -4.44
N GLU A 103 29.73 -9.12 -4.13
CA GLU A 103 30.16 -7.74 -4.31
C GLU A 103 30.10 -7.29 -5.77
N GLU A 104 30.49 -8.16 -6.71
CA GLU A 104 30.41 -7.88 -8.15
C GLU A 104 28.97 -7.67 -8.62
N ALA A 105 27.99 -8.37 -8.01
CA ALA A 105 26.60 -8.22 -8.36
C ALA A 105 26.07 -6.84 -7.98
N TRP A 106 26.20 -6.44 -6.70
CA TRP A 106 25.69 -5.13 -6.29
C TRP A 106 26.45 -3.96 -6.94
N LYS A 107 27.74 -4.12 -7.26
CA LYS A 107 28.49 -3.07 -8.02
C LYS A 107 27.95 -2.91 -9.43
N ALA A 108 27.69 -4.02 -10.12
CA ALA A 108 27.19 -3.99 -11.49
C ALA A 108 25.77 -3.43 -11.56
N ASP A 109 24.89 -3.87 -10.66
CA ASP A 109 23.51 -3.39 -10.53
C ASP A 109 23.48 -1.90 -10.16
N SER A 110 24.24 -1.48 -9.14
CA SER A 110 24.36 -0.06 -8.76
C SER A 110 24.80 0.82 -9.92
N LYS A 111 25.73 0.33 -10.73
CA LYS A 111 26.19 1.06 -11.93
C LYS A 111 25.08 1.18 -12.97
N ALA A 112 24.33 0.10 -13.21
CA ALA A 112 23.22 0.11 -14.16
C ALA A 112 22.10 1.03 -13.68
N PHE A 113 21.73 0.94 -12.41
CA PHE A 113 20.71 1.81 -11.81
C PHE A 113 21.13 3.28 -11.79
N ALA A 114 22.38 3.59 -11.47
CA ALA A 114 22.91 4.96 -11.55
C ALA A 114 22.84 5.53 -12.98
N ARG A 115 23.12 4.70 -13.99
CA ARG A 115 22.99 5.11 -15.41
C ARG A 115 21.54 5.37 -15.80
N LEU A 116 20.59 4.55 -15.32
CA LEU A 116 19.17 4.80 -15.49
C LEU A 116 18.78 6.15 -14.87
N MET A 117 19.16 6.39 -13.61
CA MET A 117 18.77 7.61 -12.90
C MET A 117 19.40 8.87 -13.50
N ALA A 118 20.65 8.80 -13.97
CA ALA A 118 21.30 9.89 -14.71
C ALA A 118 20.56 10.20 -16.02
N HIS A 119 20.15 9.16 -16.77
CA HIS A 119 19.35 9.30 -17.97
C HIS A 119 17.98 9.95 -17.69
N LEU A 120 17.29 9.51 -16.66
CA LEU A 120 16.01 10.10 -16.25
C LEU A 120 16.14 11.59 -15.90
N LYS A 121 17.19 11.97 -15.18
CA LYS A 121 17.47 13.37 -14.87
C LYS A 121 17.66 14.22 -16.12
N GLU A 122 18.41 13.71 -17.11
CA GLU A 122 18.65 14.40 -18.38
C GLU A 122 17.38 14.46 -19.23
N PHE A 123 16.68 13.35 -19.39
CA PHE A 123 15.55 13.20 -20.32
C PHE A 123 14.23 13.74 -19.78
N ASP A 124 13.95 13.53 -18.51
CA ASP A 124 12.66 13.83 -17.89
C ASP A 124 12.70 14.87 -16.75
N GLY A 125 13.89 15.28 -16.28
CA GLY A 125 14.05 16.13 -15.10
C GLY A 125 13.30 17.47 -15.14
N GLN A 126 13.05 18.03 -16.32
CA GLN A 126 12.27 19.26 -16.51
C GLN A 126 10.75 19.00 -16.61
N HIS A 127 10.32 17.76 -16.79
CA HIS A 127 8.92 17.40 -17.01
C HIS A 127 8.31 16.66 -15.82
N SER A 128 9.13 15.98 -15.03
CA SER A 128 8.68 15.16 -13.89
C SER A 128 7.54 14.20 -14.29
N THR A 129 7.69 13.55 -15.46
CA THR A 129 6.77 12.49 -15.88
C THR A 129 6.97 11.27 -14.98
N VAL A 130 8.23 10.90 -14.73
CA VAL A 130 8.63 9.91 -13.72
C VAL A 130 8.71 10.60 -12.36
N ILE A 131 7.87 10.17 -11.41
CA ILE A 131 7.76 10.82 -10.09
C ILE A 131 8.46 10.07 -8.96
N MET A 132 8.69 8.78 -9.10
CA MET A 132 9.47 7.95 -8.17
C MET A 132 9.89 6.64 -8.83
N VAL A 133 10.82 5.92 -8.20
CA VAL A 133 11.31 4.62 -8.68
C VAL A 133 11.31 3.61 -7.55
N GLN A 134 10.76 2.43 -7.82
CA GLN A 134 10.92 1.26 -6.97
C GLN A 134 12.29 0.64 -7.25
N VAL A 135 13.06 0.37 -6.20
CA VAL A 135 14.37 -0.26 -6.29
C VAL A 135 14.21 -1.74 -6.00
N GLU A 136 14.46 -2.59 -6.97
CA GLU A 136 14.20 -4.02 -6.94
C GLU A 136 12.70 -4.35 -6.84
N ASN A 137 12.35 -5.65 -6.74
CA ASN A 137 10.97 -6.05 -6.53
C ASN A 137 10.91 -7.31 -5.65
N GLU A 138 10.12 -7.23 -4.56
CA GLU A 138 9.83 -8.36 -3.68
C GLU A 138 11.09 -9.15 -3.29
N ILE A 139 12.04 -8.42 -2.72
CA ILE A 139 13.35 -8.94 -2.31
C ILE A 139 13.20 -9.99 -1.23
N GLY A 140 13.98 -11.04 -1.30
CA GLY A 140 14.06 -12.10 -0.30
C GLY A 140 14.48 -13.43 -0.90
N LEU A 141 14.43 -14.49 -0.10
CA LEU A 141 14.78 -15.86 -0.50
C LEU A 141 13.58 -16.79 -0.29
N LEU A 142 13.20 -17.52 -1.33
CA LEU A 142 12.24 -18.61 -1.27
C LEU A 142 12.95 -19.98 -1.21
N GLY A 143 12.30 -20.97 -0.60
CA GLY A 143 12.79 -22.36 -0.52
C GLY A 143 13.72 -22.66 0.66
N ASP A 144 14.28 -21.65 1.32
CA ASP A 144 15.04 -21.78 2.57
C ASP A 144 14.94 -20.48 3.38
N SER A 145 15.22 -20.53 4.66
CA SER A 145 15.23 -19.34 5.53
C SER A 145 16.48 -18.46 5.34
N ARG A 146 17.60 -19.00 4.82
CA ARG A 146 18.79 -18.21 4.45
C ARG A 146 19.59 -18.85 3.32
N ASP A 147 20.49 -18.09 2.73
CA ASP A 147 21.54 -18.60 1.82
C ASP A 147 22.46 -19.59 2.58
N ARG A 148 22.63 -20.79 2.01
CA ARG A 148 23.52 -21.88 2.53
C ARG A 148 24.80 -21.98 1.70
N SER A 149 25.19 -20.98 0.96
CA SER A 149 26.48 -20.93 0.30
C SER A 149 27.62 -20.85 1.34
N LYS A 150 28.83 -21.26 0.95
CA LYS A 150 29.99 -21.20 1.87
C LYS A 150 30.30 -19.79 2.37
N ILE A 151 30.07 -18.78 1.54
CA ILE A 151 30.27 -17.36 1.92
C ILE A 151 29.22 -16.94 2.94
N ALA A 152 27.96 -17.30 2.71
CA ALA A 152 26.87 -17.00 3.64
C ALA A 152 27.05 -17.73 4.98
N ASP A 153 27.42 -19.00 4.97
CA ASP A 153 27.71 -19.75 6.22
C ASP A 153 28.84 -19.11 7.05
N LYS A 154 29.90 -18.63 6.37
CA LYS A 154 30.99 -17.92 7.06
C LYS A 154 30.49 -16.61 7.67
N LYS A 155 29.75 -15.78 6.90
CA LYS A 155 29.21 -14.51 7.37
C LYS A 155 28.15 -14.66 8.46
N PHE A 156 27.33 -15.71 8.41
CA PHE A 156 26.34 -16.02 9.44
C PHE A 156 27.00 -16.36 10.79
N ALA A 157 28.18 -16.96 10.77
CA ALA A 157 28.97 -17.27 11.98
C ALA A 157 29.71 -16.05 12.57
N GLU A 158 29.83 -14.96 11.81
CA GLU A 158 30.42 -13.71 12.28
C GLU A 158 29.45 -12.98 13.26
N PRO A 159 29.95 -12.13 14.17
CA PRO A 159 29.11 -11.29 15.00
C PRO A 159 28.19 -10.39 14.19
N ILE A 160 27.01 -10.06 14.75
CA ILE A 160 26.13 -9.03 14.20
C ILE A 160 26.90 -7.71 14.10
N PRO A 161 26.71 -6.90 13.02
CA PRO A 161 27.28 -5.55 12.94
C PRO A 161 26.94 -4.75 14.19
N LYS A 162 27.98 -4.22 14.86
CA LYS A 162 27.85 -3.57 16.17
C LYS A 162 26.94 -2.35 16.15
N ASP A 163 27.00 -1.60 15.08
CA ASP A 163 26.17 -0.41 14.83
C ASP A 163 24.69 -0.77 14.67
N LEU A 164 24.38 -1.82 13.92
CA LEU A 164 23.02 -2.33 13.79
C LEU A 164 22.49 -2.82 15.14
N LEU A 165 23.22 -3.68 15.86
CA LEU A 165 22.78 -4.18 17.15
C LEU A 165 22.57 -3.05 18.15
N HIS A 166 23.50 -2.10 18.21
CA HIS A 166 23.39 -0.93 19.06
C HIS A 166 22.15 -0.07 18.70
N HIS A 167 21.90 0.14 17.42
CA HIS A 167 20.71 0.86 16.95
C HIS A 167 19.41 0.19 17.41
N LEU A 168 19.29 -1.12 17.17
CA LEU A 168 18.10 -1.88 17.53
C LEU A 168 17.87 -1.93 19.04
N GLN A 169 18.94 -2.06 19.84
CA GLN A 169 18.85 -2.03 21.31
C GLN A 169 18.46 -0.66 21.87
N SER A 170 19.13 0.39 21.37
CA SER A 170 18.94 1.76 21.88
C SER A 170 17.58 2.36 21.52
N ASN A 171 17.02 1.96 20.39
CA ASN A 171 15.76 2.49 19.87
C ASN A 171 14.58 1.51 20.03
N LEU A 172 14.73 0.42 20.77
CA LEU A 172 13.74 -0.66 20.82
C LEU A 172 12.30 -0.19 21.05
N SER A 173 12.07 0.81 21.88
CA SER A 173 10.74 1.34 22.19
C SER A 173 10.10 2.14 21.05
N SER A 174 10.87 2.59 20.07
CA SER A 174 10.39 3.31 18.87
C SER A 174 10.43 2.48 17.60
N LEU A 175 10.97 1.26 17.65
CA LEU A 175 10.96 0.34 16.52
C LEU A 175 9.53 -0.14 16.22
N HIS A 176 9.36 -0.78 15.09
CA HIS A 176 8.07 -1.31 14.67
C HIS A 176 7.45 -2.24 15.73
N PRO A 177 6.13 -2.15 16.04
CA PRO A 177 5.48 -2.97 17.06
C PRO A 177 5.69 -4.48 16.86
N GLU A 178 5.68 -4.97 15.61
CA GLU A 178 5.93 -6.39 15.33
C GLU A 178 7.38 -6.81 15.59
N PHE A 179 8.35 -5.90 15.38
CA PHE A 179 9.73 -6.13 15.83
C PHE A 179 9.81 -6.22 17.35
N GLN A 180 9.23 -5.25 18.05
CA GLN A 180 9.21 -5.22 19.52
C GLN A 180 8.58 -6.48 20.13
N LYS A 181 7.44 -6.92 19.57
CA LYS A 181 6.72 -8.12 20.00
C LYS A 181 7.58 -9.39 19.86
N ARG A 182 8.29 -9.52 18.74
CA ARG A 182 9.09 -10.72 18.41
C ARG A 182 10.46 -10.72 19.08
N TYR A 183 11.10 -9.56 19.25
CA TYR A 183 12.50 -9.43 19.63
C TYR A 183 12.74 -8.52 20.87
N SER A 184 11.78 -8.39 21.78
CA SER A 184 11.93 -7.57 23.00
C SER A 184 13.12 -7.97 23.88
N HIS A 185 13.53 -9.24 23.81
CA HIS A 185 14.67 -9.82 24.57
C HIS A 185 16.04 -9.30 24.13
N ILE A 186 16.16 -8.69 22.94
CA ILE A 186 17.45 -8.15 22.43
C ILE A 186 18.03 -7.05 23.36
N ARG A 187 17.21 -6.42 24.19
CA ARG A 187 17.65 -5.42 25.17
C ARG A 187 18.75 -5.94 26.10
N SER A 188 18.74 -7.21 26.42
CA SER A 188 19.70 -7.89 27.32
C SER A 188 20.81 -8.65 26.61
N ALA A 189 20.86 -8.61 25.26
CA ALA A 189 21.90 -9.28 24.52
C ALA A 189 23.28 -8.62 24.77
N PRO A 190 24.35 -9.39 25.00
CA PRO A 190 25.68 -8.85 25.28
C PRO A 190 26.26 -8.13 24.06
N ALA A 191 26.85 -6.95 24.28
CA ALA A 191 27.30 -6.04 23.23
C ALA A 191 28.59 -6.45 22.47
N GLY A 192 29.23 -7.58 22.81
CA GLY A 192 30.60 -7.83 22.34
C GLY A 192 30.79 -8.91 21.26
N GLU A 193 30.12 -10.04 21.38
CA GLU A 193 30.28 -11.21 20.51
C GLU A 193 28.92 -11.85 20.14
N ALA A 194 27.89 -11.01 20.05
CA ALA A 194 26.53 -11.44 19.74
C ALA A 194 26.45 -11.93 18.29
N THR A 195 26.15 -13.21 18.12
CA THR A 195 25.89 -13.81 16.79
C THR A 195 24.40 -13.75 16.47
N TRP A 196 24.05 -13.92 15.20
CA TRP A 196 22.66 -13.98 14.75
C TRP A 196 21.87 -15.02 15.54
N SER A 197 22.42 -16.23 15.70
CA SER A 197 21.77 -17.30 16.45
C SER A 197 21.61 -16.99 17.93
N SER A 198 22.58 -16.35 18.56
CA SER A 198 22.51 -16.05 20.01
C SER A 198 21.53 -14.94 20.34
N VAL A 199 21.26 -14.02 19.40
CA VAL A 199 20.37 -12.87 19.59
C VAL A 199 18.97 -13.15 19.08
N PHE A 200 18.83 -13.62 17.85
CA PHE A 200 17.53 -13.77 17.19
C PHE A 200 17.02 -15.20 17.12
N GLY A 201 17.90 -16.20 17.34
CA GLY A 201 17.57 -17.62 17.24
C GLY A 201 17.17 -18.29 18.54
N THR A 202 16.93 -17.55 19.62
CA THR A 202 16.67 -18.10 20.96
C THR A 202 15.34 -18.85 21.06
N GLU A 203 14.32 -18.43 20.32
CA GLU A 203 12.99 -19.08 20.29
C GLU A 203 12.83 -19.99 19.06
N ASP A 204 13.28 -19.50 17.88
CA ASP A 204 13.28 -20.25 16.62
C ASP A 204 14.52 -19.84 15.80
N SER A 205 15.31 -20.83 15.37
CA SER A 205 16.52 -20.62 14.55
C SER A 205 16.21 -19.93 13.22
N VAL A 206 15.00 -20.07 12.69
CA VAL A 206 14.54 -19.40 11.46
C VAL A 206 14.54 -17.88 11.61
N ASN A 207 14.26 -17.36 12.80
CA ASN A 207 14.34 -15.92 13.06
C ASN A 207 15.76 -15.35 12.89
N ALA A 208 16.78 -16.10 13.30
CA ALA A 208 18.18 -15.70 13.11
C ALA A 208 18.57 -15.70 11.61
N ASP A 209 18.14 -16.74 10.90
CA ASP A 209 18.35 -16.86 9.46
C ASP A 209 17.72 -15.67 8.72
N GLU A 210 16.46 -15.36 9.04
CA GLU A 210 15.72 -14.26 8.38
C GLU A 210 16.32 -12.88 8.68
N MET A 211 16.68 -12.60 9.94
CA MET A 211 17.31 -11.33 10.31
C MET A 211 18.68 -11.14 9.66
N PHE A 212 19.44 -12.22 9.50
CA PHE A 212 20.69 -12.23 8.75
C PHE A 212 20.46 -11.90 7.26
N MET A 213 19.43 -12.50 6.65
CA MET A 213 19.08 -12.21 5.26
C MET A 213 18.54 -10.80 5.11
N ALA A 214 17.71 -10.30 6.05
CA ALA A 214 17.22 -8.93 6.05
C ALA A 214 18.37 -7.91 6.09
N ASN A 215 19.36 -8.14 6.95
CA ASN A 215 20.57 -7.30 6.97
C ASN A 215 21.33 -7.35 5.63
N SER A 216 21.43 -8.51 5.02
CA SER A 216 22.21 -8.68 3.80
C SER A 216 21.50 -8.07 2.58
N PHE A 217 20.20 -8.30 2.43
CA PHE A 217 19.41 -7.71 1.35
C PHE A 217 19.25 -6.19 1.51
N SER A 218 19.03 -5.70 2.74
CA SER A 218 18.94 -4.25 2.97
C SER A 218 20.26 -3.53 2.69
N THR A 219 21.40 -4.14 2.97
CA THR A 219 22.71 -3.61 2.61
C THR A 219 22.91 -3.60 1.09
N TYR A 220 22.49 -4.65 0.40
CA TYR A 220 22.53 -4.72 -1.07
C TYR A 220 21.72 -3.60 -1.71
N ILE A 221 20.44 -3.49 -1.32
CA ILE A 221 19.54 -2.48 -1.89
C ILE A 221 20.00 -1.06 -1.57
N HIS A 222 20.66 -0.84 -0.43
CA HIS A 222 21.27 0.44 -0.11
C HIS A 222 22.34 0.85 -1.13
N HIS A 223 23.21 -0.07 -1.54
CA HIS A 223 24.22 0.21 -2.56
C HIS A 223 23.56 0.63 -3.87
N VAL A 224 22.53 -0.07 -4.31
CA VAL A 224 21.78 0.25 -5.54
C VAL A 224 21.07 1.59 -5.41
N ALA A 225 20.25 1.74 -4.36
CA ALA A 225 19.46 2.96 -4.13
C ALA A 225 20.34 4.21 -3.96
N SER A 226 21.44 4.13 -3.19
CA SER A 226 22.33 5.26 -2.96
C SER A 226 23.04 5.71 -4.24
N ALA A 227 23.45 4.77 -5.09
CA ALA A 227 24.06 5.08 -6.37
C ALA A 227 23.10 5.84 -7.30
N GLY A 228 21.83 5.40 -7.36
CA GLY A 228 20.81 6.10 -8.14
C GLY A 228 20.42 7.45 -7.55
N LYS A 229 20.25 7.53 -6.22
CA LYS A 229 19.89 8.76 -5.51
C LYS A 229 20.92 9.87 -5.69
N ALA A 230 22.21 9.50 -5.81
CA ALA A 230 23.31 10.43 -6.06
C ALA A 230 23.20 11.10 -7.45
N GLU A 231 22.68 10.38 -8.43
CA GLU A 231 22.50 10.92 -9.78
C GLU A 231 21.21 11.76 -9.89
N TYR A 232 20.08 11.22 -9.42
CA TYR A 232 18.79 11.91 -9.47
C TYR A 232 17.97 11.67 -8.19
N PRO A 233 17.84 12.66 -7.30
CA PRO A 233 17.28 12.49 -5.95
C PRO A 233 15.74 12.54 -5.92
N ILE A 234 15.06 11.86 -6.84
CA ILE A 234 13.61 11.64 -6.72
C ILE A 234 13.32 10.55 -5.68
N PRO A 235 12.08 10.43 -5.18
CA PRO A 235 11.71 9.42 -4.22
C PRO A 235 12.01 7.99 -4.70
N LEU A 236 12.65 7.20 -3.83
CA LEU A 236 12.95 5.78 -4.04
C LEU A 236 12.26 4.94 -2.96
N TYR A 237 11.69 3.80 -3.35
CA TYR A 237 11.08 2.88 -2.40
C TYR A 237 11.39 1.41 -2.74
N ALA A 238 11.16 0.51 -1.80
CA ALA A 238 11.14 -0.93 -2.04
C ALA A 238 9.72 -1.46 -1.77
N ASN A 239 9.31 -2.50 -2.50
CA ASN A 239 8.09 -3.22 -2.18
C ASN A 239 8.39 -4.52 -1.45
N VAL A 240 7.34 -5.17 -0.95
CA VAL A 240 7.47 -6.40 -0.17
C VAL A 240 6.34 -7.39 -0.46
N TRP A 241 6.73 -8.64 -0.70
CA TRP A 241 5.85 -9.80 -0.63
C TRP A 241 5.69 -10.20 0.84
N LEU A 242 4.49 -9.97 1.35
CA LEU A 242 4.18 -10.10 2.78
C LEU A 242 4.12 -11.55 3.25
N ASN A 243 4.52 -11.76 4.52
CA ASN A 243 4.18 -12.98 5.25
C ASN A 243 2.67 -13.08 5.51
N PHE A 244 2.22 -14.30 5.80
CA PHE A 244 0.81 -14.59 6.01
C PHE A 244 0.62 -15.61 7.13
N ASP A 245 0.12 -15.18 8.28
CA ASP A 245 0.05 -16.01 9.49
C ASP A 245 -1.26 -16.82 9.62
N ASP A 246 -2.36 -16.39 8.94
CA ASP A 246 -3.72 -16.97 9.09
C ASP A 246 -4.36 -17.30 7.74
N LEU A 247 -3.83 -18.28 7.03
CA LEU A 247 -4.48 -18.80 5.83
C LEU A 247 -5.42 -19.96 6.17
N ASP A 248 -6.70 -19.76 5.92
CA ASP A 248 -7.55 -20.85 5.49
C ASP A 248 -7.14 -21.23 4.05
N LEU A 249 -6.17 -22.14 3.95
CA LEU A 249 -5.52 -22.55 2.70
C LEU A 249 -6.48 -23.25 1.71
N THR A 250 -7.76 -23.33 2.03
CA THR A 250 -8.77 -23.99 1.17
C THR A 250 -9.13 -23.16 -0.06
N GLU A 251 -8.85 -21.86 -0.07
CA GLU A 251 -9.26 -20.96 -1.16
C GLU A 251 -8.10 -20.37 -1.99
N ILE A 252 -6.83 -20.59 -1.62
CA ILE A 252 -5.70 -19.91 -2.26
C ILE A 252 -4.64 -20.92 -2.73
N PRO A 253 -4.16 -20.81 -3.99
CA PRO A 253 -3.00 -21.57 -4.44
C PRO A 253 -1.78 -21.19 -3.58
N VAL A 254 -1.24 -22.14 -2.84
CA VAL A 254 -0.09 -22.00 -1.91
C VAL A 254 1.14 -21.31 -2.55
N VAL A 255 1.23 -21.30 -3.87
CA VAL A 255 2.39 -20.79 -4.62
C VAL A 255 2.42 -19.26 -4.69
N VAL A 256 1.31 -18.56 -4.44
CA VAL A 256 1.19 -17.09 -4.65
C VAL A 256 0.90 -16.34 -3.34
N GLY A 257 0.44 -17.01 -2.31
CA GLY A 257 -0.03 -16.37 -1.07
C GLY A 257 1.06 -16.11 -0.02
N GLY A 258 2.28 -16.62 -0.20
CA GLY A 258 3.26 -16.63 0.87
C GLY A 258 2.92 -17.66 1.97
N GLY A 259 3.47 -17.53 3.17
CA GLY A 259 3.22 -18.42 4.31
C GLY A 259 3.68 -17.78 5.62
N ALA A 260 3.52 -18.55 6.72
CA ALA A 260 3.86 -18.08 8.07
C ALA A 260 5.37 -18.13 8.37
N LYS A 261 6.17 -18.87 7.60
CA LYS A 261 7.60 -19.07 7.86
C LYS A 261 8.47 -18.47 6.76
N ALA A 262 9.58 -17.87 7.17
CA ALA A 262 10.61 -17.38 6.26
C ALA A 262 11.11 -18.52 5.34
N GLY A 263 11.17 -18.24 4.03
CA GLY A 263 11.44 -19.22 2.98
C GLY A 263 10.18 -19.80 2.33
N VAL A 264 9.01 -19.72 2.98
CA VAL A 264 7.68 -19.94 2.36
C VAL A 264 7.16 -18.62 1.79
N TYR A 265 7.35 -17.53 2.50
CA TYR A 265 7.41 -16.18 1.94
C TYR A 265 8.89 -15.76 1.78
N PRO A 266 9.21 -14.74 0.97
CA PRO A 266 10.60 -14.32 0.75
C PRO A 266 11.32 -13.93 2.04
N SER A 267 12.21 -14.83 2.53
CA SER A 267 12.98 -14.61 3.75
C SER A 267 13.92 -13.42 3.62
N GLY A 268 13.90 -12.55 4.62
CA GLY A 268 14.73 -11.35 4.67
C GLY A 268 14.20 -10.17 3.85
N GLY A 269 12.97 -10.24 3.31
CA GLY A 269 12.26 -9.08 2.76
C GLY A 269 11.83 -8.11 3.87
N PRO A 270 11.43 -6.87 3.52
CA PRO A 270 11.06 -5.82 4.49
C PRO A 270 9.64 -6.01 5.07
N CYS A 271 9.38 -7.18 5.65
CA CYS A 271 8.18 -7.44 6.45
C CYS A 271 8.15 -6.57 7.72
N PRO A 272 7.02 -6.40 8.41
CA PRO A 272 6.91 -5.53 9.58
C PRO A 272 7.94 -5.80 10.69
N HIS A 273 8.32 -7.07 10.88
CA HIS A 273 9.31 -7.46 11.90
C HIS A 273 10.78 -7.35 11.45
N THR A 274 11.04 -7.04 10.18
CA THR A 274 12.39 -6.83 9.61
C THR A 274 12.57 -5.41 9.06
N MET A 275 11.49 -4.63 8.97
CA MET A 275 11.47 -3.29 8.37
C MET A 275 12.50 -2.34 8.99
N ASP A 276 12.70 -2.39 10.30
CA ASP A 276 13.65 -1.51 11.00
C ASP A 276 15.10 -1.76 10.57
N VAL A 277 15.43 -2.99 10.15
CA VAL A 277 16.74 -3.30 9.58
C VAL A 277 16.93 -2.62 8.23
N TYR A 278 15.89 -2.59 7.40
CA TYR A 278 15.90 -1.85 6.13
C TYR A 278 16.00 -0.35 6.33
N THR A 279 15.23 0.20 7.26
CA THR A 279 15.27 1.62 7.59
C THR A 279 16.67 2.05 8.06
N PHE A 280 17.34 1.22 8.86
CA PHE A 280 18.70 1.47 9.31
C PHE A 280 19.74 1.33 8.19
N ASN A 281 19.72 0.22 7.46
CA ASN A 281 20.75 -0.11 6.47
C ASN A 281 20.59 0.64 5.13
N ALA A 282 19.35 0.98 4.75
CA ALA A 282 19.04 1.58 3.44
C ALA A 282 18.37 2.96 3.55
N PRO A 283 19.05 3.97 4.18
CA PRO A 283 18.49 5.31 4.34
C PRO A 283 18.30 6.08 3.02
N SER A 284 18.73 5.52 1.90
CA SER A 284 18.46 6.06 0.56
C SER A 284 17.06 5.72 0.05
N LEU A 285 16.37 4.78 0.66
CA LEU A 285 14.94 4.55 0.43
C LEU A 285 14.13 5.54 1.25
N ASP A 286 13.11 6.13 0.65
CA ASP A 286 12.23 7.09 1.33
C ASP A 286 11.11 6.36 2.11
N PHE A 287 10.69 5.17 1.64
CA PHE A 287 9.70 4.32 2.29
C PHE A 287 9.69 2.88 1.74
N ILE A 288 8.88 2.03 2.36
CA ILE A 288 8.62 0.64 1.95
C ILE A 288 7.12 0.49 1.71
N GLY A 289 6.73 -0.05 0.54
CA GLY A 289 5.35 -0.26 0.14
C GLY A 289 4.93 -1.74 0.20
N PRO A 290 3.77 -2.07 0.81
CA PRO A 290 3.29 -3.45 0.86
C PRO A 290 2.55 -3.85 -0.42
N ASP A 291 2.78 -5.09 -0.90
CA ASP A 291 1.96 -5.73 -1.92
C ASP A 291 0.82 -6.48 -1.23
N LEU A 292 -0.41 -5.94 -1.39
CA LEU A 292 -1.53 -6.23 -0.52
C LEU A 292 -2.60 -7.05 -1.24
N TYR A 293 -2.56 -8.36 -1.09
CA TYR A 293 -3.48 -9.27 -1.77
C TYR A 293 -4.46 -9.99 -0.85
N PHE A 294 -3.98 -10.65 0.19
CA PHE A 294 -4.77 -11.55 1.04
C PHE A 294 -4.76 -11.16 2.51
N GLN A 295 -3.81 -10.36 2.91
CA GLN A 295 -3.61 -9.91 4.29
C GLN A 295 -4.78 -9.02 4.76
N ASP A 296 -4.92 -8.85 6.08
CA ASP A 296 -5.83 -7.85 6.62
C ASP A 296 -5.41 -6.45 6.16
N TYR A 297 -6.31 -5.80 5.42
CA TYR A 297 -6.01 -4.56 4.72
C TYR A 297 -5.64 -3.42 5.67
N GLU A 298 -6.41 -3.25 6.74
CA GLU A 298 -6.23 -2.12 7.66
C GLU A 298 -4.99 -2.32 8.52
N SER A 299 -4.80 -3.52 9.05
CA SER A 299 -3.61 -3.88 9.82
C SER A 299 -2.33 -3.67 8.97
N THR A 300 -2.36 -4.08 7.71
CA THR A 300 -1.23 -3.86 6.80
C THR A 300 -0.98 -2.38 6.53
N CYS A 301 -2.04 -1.60 6.24
CA CYS A 301 -1.90 -0.16 6.05
C CYS A 301 -1.34 0.52 7.31
N GLN A 302 -1.77 0.11 8.49
CA GLN A 302 -1.27 0.64 9.77
C GLN A 302 0.21 0.30 9.97
N ASN A 303 0.60 -0.95 9.70
CA ASN A 303 1.98 -1.38 9.83
C ASN A 303 2.91 -0.58 8.91
N TYR A 304 2.54 -0.42 7.64
CA TYR A 304 3.38 0.30 6.66
C TYR A 304 3.25 1.83 6.70
N ARG A 305 2.32 2.36 7.52
CA ARG A 305 2.25 3.78 7.87
C ARG A 305 3.16 4.15 9.06
N HIS A 306 3.76 3.16 9.72
CA HIS A 306 4.62 3.37 10.89
C HIS A 306 5.90 4.12 10.51
N GLY A 307 6.01 5.40 10.92
CA GLY A 307 7.20 6.22 10.72
C GLY A 307 7.49 6.65 9.27
N GLN A 308 6.63 6.32 8.31
CA GLN A 308 6.81 6.62 6.89
C GLN A 308 5.47 6.88 6.19
N PRO A 309 5.44 7.48 4.97
CA PRO A 309 4.22 7.56 4.18
C PRO A 309 3.79 6.17 3.68
N LEU A 310 2.48 5.97 3.51
CA LEU A 310 1.93 4.76 2.92
C LEU A 310 1.82 4.91 1.41
N PHE A 311 2.33 3.95 0.68
CA PHE A 311 2.08 3.74 -0.75
C PHE A 311 1.82 2.24 -0.98
N ILE A 312 0.76 1.90 -1.70
CA ILE A 312 0.40 0.51 -2.00
C ILE A 312 0.68 0.26 -3.48
N PRO A 313 1.88 -0.28 -3.82
CA PRO A 313 2.31 -0.46 -5.21
C PRO A 313 1.56 -1.58 -5.91
N GLU A 314 1.11 -2.59 -5.16
CA GLU A 314 0.33 -3.70 -5.69
C GLU A 314 -0.82 -4.07 -4.76
N GLN A 315 -2.01 -4.29 -5.34
CA GLN A 315 -3.15 -4.86 -4.63
C GLN A 315 -4.10 -5.60 -5.57
N GLN A 316 -5.08 -6.31 -5.00
CA GLN A 316 -6.10 -7.00 -5.75
C GLN A 316 -6.86 -6.05 -6.68
N ARG A 317 -7.02 -6.45 -7.96
CA ARG A 317 -7.80 -5.70 -8.97
C ARG A 317 -9.32 -5.94 -8.94
N SER A 318 -9.80 -6.73 -7.98
CA SER A 318 -11.22 -7.05 -7.79
C SER A 318 -12.02 -5.87 -7.22
N GLU A 319 -13.36 -5.96 -7.25
CA GLU A 319 -14.26 -5.01 -6.58
C GLU A 319 -13.92 -4.87 -5.08
N LYS A 320 -13.56 -5.96 -4.43
CA LYS A 320 -13.10 -5.96 -3.04
C LYS A 320 -11.86 -5.09 -2.84
N GLY A 321 -10.89 -5.16 -3.77
CA GLY A 321 -9.70 -4.29 -3.76
C GLY A 321 -10.07 -2.82 -3.97
N ALA A 322 -10.94 -2.54 -4.94
CA ALA A 322 -11.36 -1.18 -5.27
C ALA A 322 -12.08 -0.48 -4.10
N ARG A 323 -12.94 -1.18 -3.36
CA ARG A 323 -13.61 -0.62 -2.17
C ARG A 323 -12.65 -0.20 -1.05
N ARG A 324 -11.53 -0.89 -0.91
CA ARG A 324 -10.59 -0.67 0.20
C ARG A 324 -9.77 0.60 0.10
N VAL A 325 -9.63 1.16 -1.10
CA VAL A 325 -8.84 2.39 -1.30
C VAL A 325 -9.38 3.57 -0.50
N TRP A 326 -10.69 3.59 -0.21
CA TRP A 326 -11.29 4.65 0.60
C TRP A 326 -10.70 4.69 2.02
N ALA A 327 -10.51 3.52 2.64
CA ALA A 327 -9.84 3.43 3.93
C ALA A 327 -8.36 3.81 3.83
N ALA A 328 -7.66 3.38 2.77
CA ALA A 328 -6.25 3.74 2.56
C ALA A 328 -6.06 5.25 2.45
N TYR A 329 -6.88 5.93 1.66
CA TYR A 329 -6.79 7.39 1.51
C TYR A 329 -7.32 8.14 2.74
N GLY A 330 -8.44 7.71 3.35
CA GLY A 330 -9.12 8.43 4.42
C GLY A 330 -8.56 8.22 5.82
N ASN A 331 -8.00 7.03 6.10
CA ASN A 331 -7.50 6.70 7.44
C ASN A 331 -5.97 6.63 7.50
N TYR A 332 -5.34 6.16 6.40
CA TYR A 332 -3.91 5.90 6.36
C TYR A 332 -3.15 6.88 5.47
N LEU A 333 -3.84 7.85 4.85
CA LEU A 333 -3.29 8.95 4.06
C LEU A 333 -2.36 8.43 2.95
N ALA A 334 -2.78 7.36 2.27
CA ALA A 334 -1.99 6.75 1.21
C ALA A 334 -1.65 7.75 0.11
N LEU A 335 -0.40 7.72 -0.36
CA LEU A 335 0.06 8.50 -1.51
C LEU A 335 -0.55 7.98 -2.82
N GLY A 336 -0.78 6.66 -2.89
CA GLY A 336 -1.38 5.99 -4.02
C GLY A 336 -1.72 4.54 -3.71
N CYS A 337 -2.65 3.99 -4.50
CA CYS A 337 -3.07 2.60 -4.44
C CYS A 337 -3.14 2.07 -5.87
N SER A 338 -2.42 0.98 -6.16
CA SER A 338 -2.24 0.49 -7.53
C SER A 338 -2.70 -0.95 -7.66
N PRO A 339 -3.82 -1.22 -8.37
CA PRO A 339 -4.22 -2.59 -8.65
C PRO A 339 -3.26 -3.24 -9.66
N PHE A 340 -2.84 -4.47 -9.37
CA PHE A 340 -1.96 -5.21 -10.27
C PHE A 340 -2.68 -5.61 -11.55
N GLY A 341 -2.03 -5.42 -12.71
CA GLY A 341 -2.55 -5.82 -14.02
C GLY A 341 -3.80 -5.02 -14.45
N ILE A 342 -3.85 -3.74 -14.09
CA ILE A 342 -4.95 -2.82 -14.43
C ILE A 342 -5.15 -2.68 -15.95
N ASP A 343 -4.08 -2.82 -16.72
CA ASP A 343 -4.07 -2.78 -18.19
C ASP A 343 -4.84 -3.93 -18.84
N SER A 344 -5.17 -4.98 -18.11
CA SER A 344 -6.02 -6.09 -18.57
C SER A 344 -7.52 -5.86 -18.33
N LEU A 345 -7.90 -4.77 -17.67
CA LEU A 345 -9.30 -4.39 -17.44
C LEU A 345 -9.77 -3.38 -18.48
N GLN A 346 -11.09 -3.36 -18.73
CA GLN A 346 -11.72 -2.35 -19.57
C GLN A 346 -12.48 -1.37 -18.70
N ALA A 347 -12.45 -0.09 -19.05
CA ALA A 347 -13.11 0.96 -18.28
C ALA A 347 -14.62 0.75 -18.14
N SER A 348 -15.25 0.14 -19.14
CA SER A 348 -16.71 -0.12 -19.17
C SER A 348 -17.21 -1.05 -18.06
N ASP A 349 -16.37 -1.98 -17.61
CA ASP A 349 -16.73 -3.06 -16.68
C ASP A 349 -15.73 -3.22 -15.51
N SER A 350 -14.74 -2.32 -15.44
CA SER A 350 -13.81 -2.28 -14.32
C SER A 350 -14.46 -1.66 -13.08
N PRO A 351 -14.40 -2.33 -11.92
CA PRO A 351 -14.87 -1.73 -10.66
C PRO A 351 -14.08 -0.47 -10.28
N TRP A 352 -12.85 -0.37 -10.74
CA TRP A 352 -11.96 0.77 -10.45
C TRP A 352 -12.43 2.06 -11.09
N THR A 353 -13.08 2.02 -12.24
CA THR A 353 -13.58 3.20 -12.94
C THR A 353 -14.46 4.06 -12.04
N LYS A 354 -15.42 3.45 -11.35
CA LYS A 354 -16.32 4.18 -10.46
C LYS A 354 -15.61 4.72 -9.22
N HIS A 355 -14.81 3.89 -8.55
CA HIS A 355 -14.09 4.29 -7.34
C HIS A 355 -13.08 5.40 -7.64
N TYR A 356 -12.25 5.21 -8.66
CA TYR A 356 -11.27 6.22 -9.06
C TYR A 356 -11.92 7.49 -9.60
N GLY A 357 -13.03 7.36 -10.35
CA GLY A 357 -13.77 8.51 -10.86
C GLY A 357 -14.27 9.41 -9.74
N LEU A 358 -14.87 8.83 -8.70
CA LEU A 358 -15.36 9.59 -7.55
C LEU A 358 -14.23 10.20 -6.71
N ILE A 359 -13.15 9.43 -6.44
CA ILE A 359 -11.96 9.94 -5.75
C ILE A 359 -11.30 11.05 -6.56
N HIS A 360 -11.15 10.87 -7.88
CA HIS A 360 -10.55 11.86 -8.76
C HIS A 360 -11.37 13.15 -8.79
N SER A 361 -12.70 13.07 -8.80
CA SER A 361 -13.57 14.25 -8.78
C SER A 361 -13.37 15.07 -7.50
N LEU A 362 -13.15 14.40 -6.37
CA LEU A 362 -12.95 15.02 -5.06
C LEU A 362 -11.46 15.21 -4.66
N ARG A 363 -10.54 15.09 -5.61
CA ARG A 363 -9.10 15.15 -5.33
C ARG A 363 -8.65 16.40 -4.58
N LYS A 364 -9.26 17.56 -4.89
CA LYS A 364 -8.96 18.83 -4.21
C LYS A 364 -9.30 18.76 -2.73
N GLN A 365 -10.52 18.32 -2.41
CA GLN A 365 -11.02 18.20 -1.03
C GLN A 365 -10.26 17.14 -0.23
N ILE A 366 -9.95 16.00 -0.86
CA ILE A 366 -9.20 14.90 -0.24
C ILE A 366 -7.77 15.34 0.07
N LEU A 367 -7.05 15.90 -0.92
CA LEU A 367 -5.65 16.33 -0.73
C LEU A 367 -5.54 17.48 0.29
N GLU A 368 -6.47 18.44 0.27
CA GLU A 368 -6.52 19.51 1.26
C GLU A 368 -6.73 18.96 2.67
N ALA A 369 -7.64 18.01 2.83
CA ALA A 369 -7.90 17.39 4.13
C ALA A 369 -6.71 16.55 4.60
N GLN A 370 -6.10 15.75 3.73
CA GLN A 370 -4.89 14.98 4.06
C GLN A 370 -3.73 15.88 4.50
N ALA A 371 -3.55 17.03 3.84
CA ALA A 371 -2.45 17.95 4.15
C ALA A 371 -2.66 18.77 5.43
N ASN A 372 -3.90 19.21 5.70
CA ASN A 372 -4.16 20.22 6.73
C ASN A 372 -4.91 19.70 7.96
N ARG A 373 -5.66 18.60 7.86
CA ARG A 373 -6.54 18.06 8.93
C ARG A 373 -6.82 16.56 8.74
N PRO A 374 -5.78 15.74 8.69
CA PRO A 374 -5.90 14.30 8.46
C PRO A 374 -6.73 13.57 9.54
N GLU A 375 -6.78 14.12 10.74
CA GLU A 375 -7.61 13.61 11.84
C GLU A 375 -9.11 13.79 11.59
N GLU A 376 -9.51 14.70 10.71
CA GLU A 376 -10.89 15.04 10.37
C GLU A 376 -11.41 14.28 9.12
N MET A 377 -10.79 13.14 8.81
CA MET A 377 -11.18 12.24 7.71
C MET A 377 -11.49 10.84 8.23
N LEU A 378 -12.47 10.18 7.63
CA LEU A 378 -12.83 8.79 7.88
C LEU A 378 -13.13 8.09 6.55
N GLY A 379 -12.24 7.20 6.11
CA GLY A 379 -12.50 6.31 4.99
C GLY A 379 -13.02 4.95 5.49
N PHE A 380 -13.91 4.30 4.73
CA PHE A 380 -14.53 3.05 5.14
C PHE A 380 -14.94 2.19 3.94
N PHE A 381 -15.18 0.91 4.21
CA PHE A 381 -15.74 -0.04 3.26
C PHE A 381 -16.60 -1.10 3.97
N PHE A 382 -17.53 -1.67 3.21
CA PHE A 382 -18.35 -2.81 3.60
C PHE A 382 -18.23 -3.86 2.50
N ASP A 383 -17.77 -5.05 2.84
CA ASP A 383 -17.68 -6.18 1.93
C ASP A 383 -19.05 -6.77 1.63
N ASP A 384 -19.12 -7.71 0.68
CA ASP A 384 -20.36 -8.38 0.34
C ASP A 384 -20.97 -9.07 1.56
N PHE A 385 -22.30 -9.01 1.65
CA PHE A 385 -23.03 -9.66 2.72
C PHE A 385 -23.17 -11.15 2.41
N ILE A 386 -22.67 -12.01 3.29
CA ILE A 386 -22.78 -13.46 3.17
C ILE A 386 -23.87 -13.92 4.15
N GLU A 387 -25.01 -14.40 3.60
CA GLU A 387 -26.12 -14.91 4.38
C GLU A 387 -25.69 -16.11 5.23
N GLY A 388 -25.99 -16.07 6.53
CA GLY A 388 -25.61 -17.12 7.48
C GLY A 388 -24.25 -16.94 8.16
N GLN A 389 -23.40 -16.04 7.72
CA GLN A 389 -22.26 -15.61 8.52
C GLN A 389 -22.72 -14.70 9.66
N LYS A 390 -22.50 -15.14 10.90
CA LYS A 390 -22.65 -14.29 12.11
C LYS A 390 -21.50 -13.29 12.20
N THR A 391 -21.21 -12.57 11.14
CA THR A 391 -20.31 -11.43 11.24
C THR A 391 -21.08 -10.30 11.90
N LYS A 392 -20.63 -9.91 13.07
CA LYS A 392 -21.10 -8.69 13.74
C LYS A 392 -21.00 -7.58 12.72
N GLU A 393 -22.11 -6.94 12.37
CA GLU A 393 -22.10 -5.83 11.42
C GLU A 393 -21.07 -4.81 11.90
N ARG A 394 -20.11 -4.52 11.02
CA ARG A 394 -19.05 -3.58 11.32
C ARG A 394 -19.60 -2.18 11.19
N SER A 395 -19.44 -1.37 12.23
CA SER A 395 -19.59 0.09 12.15
C SER A 395 -18.23 0.75 12.19
N TRP A 396 -18.05 1.79 11.37
CA TRP A 396 -16.87 2.64 11.41
C TRP A 396 -17.14 3.86 12.24
N THR A 397 -16.25 4.19 13.17
CA THR A 397 -16.48 5.33 14.07
C THR A 397 -15.22 6.17 14.23
N LYS A 398 -15.40 7.50 14.22
CA LYS A 398 -14.33 8.46 14.50
C LYS A 398 -14.89 9.69 15.17
N LYS A 399 -14.09 10.35 16.03
CA LYS A 399 -14.46 11.64 16.60
C LYS A 399 -13.92 12.74 15.67
N MET A 400 -14.79 13.59 15.15
CA MET A 400 -14.48 14.68 14.24
C MET A 400 -15.43 15.85 14.48
N GLY A 401 -14.95 17.10 14.45
CA GLY A 401 -15.78 18.30 14.52
C GLY A 401 -16.69 18.42 15.75
N GLY A 402 -16.31 17.84 16.89
CA GLY A 402 -17.17 17.83 18.08
C GLY A 402 -18.24 16.73 18.10
N PHE A 403 -18.25 15.84 17.11
CA PHE A 403 -19.17 14.70 17.02
C PHE A 403 -18.43 13.37 16.98
N LYS A 404 -19.06 12.34 17.54
CA LYS A 404 -18.77 10.95 17.19
C LYS A 404 -19.54 10.65 15.89
N VAL A 405 -18.82 10.55 14.81
CA VAL A 405 -19.31 10.16 13.49
C VAL A 405 -19.36 8.64 13.45
N ILE A 406 -20.50 8.08 13.03
CA ILE A 406 -20.75 6.64 12.97
C ILE A 406 -21.26 6.31 11.57
N VAL A 407 -20.57 5.41 10.88
CA VAL A 407 -20.95 4.94 9.55
C VAL A 407 -21.34 3.47 9.65
N GLU A 408 -22.53 3.16 9.19
CA GLU A 408 -23.09 1.83 9.15
C GLU A 408 -23.50 1.46 7.72
N ARG A 409 -23.56 0.18 7.42
CA ARG A 409 -24.08 -0.31 6.13
C ARG A 409 -25.50 0.17 5.91
N ALA A 410 -25.82 0.66 4.73
CA ALA A 410 -27.19 1.04 4.39
C ALA A 410 -28.06 -0.19 4.29
N PHE A 411 -29.17 -0.17 5.04
CA PHE A 411 -30.22 -1.17 5.00
C PHE A 411 -31.54 -0.45 5.24
N VAL A 412 -32.32 -0.27 4.18
CA VAL A 412 -33.60 0.45 4.29
C VAL A 412 -34.77 -0.54 4.28
N PHE A 413 -34.89 -1.39 3.24
CA PHE A 413 -35.93 -2.41 3.09
C PHE A 413 -35.42 -3.49 2.12
N GLY A 414 -34.43 -4.29 2.45
CA GLY A 414 -33.93 -5.26 1.52
C GLY A 414 -32.61 -5.87 1.93
N LYS A 415 -31.90 -6.49 1.02
CA LYS A 415 -30.62 -7.10 1.31
C LYS A 415 -29.54 -6.04 1.47
N PRO A 416 -28.73 -6.12 2.55
CA PRO A 416 -27.59 -5.24 2.70
C PRO A 416 -26.58 -5.51 1.57
N GLY A 417 -26.26 -4.48 0.78
CA GLY A 417 -25.26 -4.54 -0.28
C GLY A 417 -23.86 -4.15 0.21
N PRO A 418 -22.83 -4.30 -0.63
CA PRO A 418 -21.52 -3.72 -0.38
C PRO A 418 -21.58 -2.20 -0.42
N GLY A 419 -20.62 -1.54 0.23
CA GLY A 419 -20.52 -0.10 0.24
C GLY A 419 -19.11 0.37 0.52
N ALA A 420 -18.83 1.61 0.15
CA ALA A 420 -17.55 2.25 0.45
C ALA A 420 -17.67 3.76 0.37
N GLY A 421 -16.79 4.48 1.04
CA GLY A 421 -16.81 5.92 0.98
C GLY A 421 -15.87 6.60 1.97
N MET A 422 -16.04 7.92 2.04
CA MET A 422 -15.27 8.79 2.91
C MET A 422 -16.16 9.88 3.49
N VAL A 423 -15.89 10.26 4.73
CA VAL A 423 -16.46 11.42 5.39
C VAL A 423 -15.32 12.37 5.77
N ILE A 424 -15.46 13.64 5.42
CA ILE A 424 -14.48 14.70 5.73
C ILE A 424 -15.20 15.81 6.47
N HIS A 425 -14.80 16.13 7.69
CA HIS A 425 -15.28 17.32 8.39
C HIS A 425 -14.66 18.58 7.81
N GLN A 426 -15.49 19.56 7.49
CA GLN A 426 -15.09 20.81 6.81
C GLN A 426 -15.12 22.07 7.72
N GLY A 427 -15.43 21.90 9.01
CA GLY A 427 -15.61 22.99 9.97
C GLY A 427 -17.09 23.24 10.26
N ASP A 428 -17.40 23.89 11.38
CA ASP A 428 -18.75 24.36 11.77
C ASP A 428 -19.85 23.28 11.66
N GLY A 429 -19.52 22.02 12.03
CA GLY A 429 -20.45 20.90 11.95
C GLY A 429 -20.77 20.44 10.52
N LYS A 430 -20.08 20.95 9.51
CA LYS A 430 -20.26 20.58 8.11
C LYS A 430 -19.40 19.37 7.75
N PHE A 431 -20.01 18.38 7.10
CA PHE A 431 -19.36 17.15 6.67
C PHE A 431 -19.58 16.90 5.18
N LEU A 432 -18.52 16.68 4.43
CA LEU A 432 -18.56 16.17 3.07
C LEU A 432 -18.58 14.64 3.12
N CYS A 433 -19.54 14.02 2.44
CA CYS A 433 -19.76 12.60 2.38
C CYS A 433 -19.66 12.15 0.92
N ALA A 434 -18.83 11.15 0.63
CA ALA A 434 -18.68 10.59 -0.70
C ALA A 434 -18.73 9.07 -0.65
N GLY A 435 -19.38 8.45 -1.64
CA GLY A 435 -19.52 7.00 -1.74
C GLY A 435 -20.96 6.53 -1.71
N TRP A 436 -21.16 5.26 -1.44
CA TRP A 436 -22.47 4.61 -1.49
C TRP A 436 -22.57 3.41 -0.55
N GLY A 437 -23.80 2.97 -0.28
CA GLY A 437 -24.08 1.77 0.53
C GLY A 437 -23.90 1.99 2.03
N PHE A 438 -24.09 3.22 2.53
CA PHE A 438 -23.94 3.53 3.95
C PHE A 438 -24.97 4.53 4.49
N ASN A 439 -25.15 4.47 5.80
CA ASN A 439 -25.85 5.46 6.60
C ASN A 439 -24.85 6.19 7.49
N LEU A 440 -25.02 7.49 7.67
CA LEU A 440 -24.17 8.35 8.47
C LEU A 440 -24.93 8.93 9.66
N TYR A 441 -24.47 8.63 10.86
CA TYR A 441 -25.04 9.10 12.12
C TYR A 441 -24.07 10.01 12.84
N PHE A 442 -24.63 10.93 13.61
CA PHE A 442 -23.87 11.85 14.46
C PHE A 442 -24.29 11.70 15.92
N LYS A 443 -23.33 11.78 16.84
CA LYS A 443 -23.59 11.89 18.27
C LYS A 443 -22.65 12.95 18.83
N SER A 444 -23.19 13.98 19.48
CA SER A 444 -22.37 15.01 20.11
C SER A 444 -21.37 14.40 21.11
N THR A 445 -20.14 14.92 21.13
CA THR A 445 -19.15 14.58 22.15
C THR A 445 -19.29 15.43 23.40
N ASN A 446 -20.14 16.48 23.37
CA ASN A 446 -20.47 17.28 24.53
C ASN A 446 -21.40 16.48 25.47
N PRO A 447 -20.99 16.22 26.72
CA PRO A 447 -21.78 15.45 27.67
C PRO A 447 -23.11 16.13 28.10
N LYS A 448 -23.23 17.44 27.88
CA LYS A 448 -24.46 18.20 28.16
C LYS A 448 -25.47 18.17 27.03
N SER A 449 -25.11 17.60 25.88
CA SER A 449 -26.00 17.54 24.72
C SER A 449 -27.16 16.59 25.00
N THR A 450 -28.36 17.10 24.89
CA THR A 450 -29.64 16.36 25.03
C THR A 450 -30.15 15.86 23.69
N PHE A 451 -29.70 16.48 22.58
CA PHE A 451 -30.09 16.10 21.24
C PHE A 451 -28.95 16.30 20.23
N THR A 452 -28.86 15.42 19.23
CA THR A 452 -27.99 15.55 18.07
C THR A 452 -28.75 15.18 16.81
N GLY A 453 -28.66 16.00 15.76
CA GLY A 453 -29.35 15.78 14.49
C GLY A 453 -28.64 16.40 13.31
N ILE A 454 -29.24 16.24 12.13
CA ILE A 454 -28.83 16.89 10.88
C ILE A 454 -29.70 18.12 10.68
N LEU A 455 -29.07 19.29 10.66
CA LEU A 455 -29.74 20.58 10.45
C LEU A 455 -30.13 20.76 8.98
N HIS A 456 -29.26 20.37 8.07
CA HIS A 456 -29.39 20.56 6.62
C HIS A 456 -28.56 19.52 5.87
N ALA A 457 -28.98 19.13 4.68
CA ALA A 457 -28.23 18.25 3.81
C ALA A 457 -28.46 18.58 2.34
N GLU A 458 -27.43 18.45 1.53
CA GLU A 458 -27.42 18.74 0.10
C GLU A 458 -26.72 17.65 -0.68
N GLU A 459 -27.25 17.27 -1.82
CA GLU A 459 -26.52 16.52 -2.84
C GLU A 459 -25.67 17.48 -3.65
N LYS A 460 -24.42 17.12 -3.86
CA LYS A 460 -23.44 17.98 -4.55
C LYS A 460 -23.04 17.40 -5.90
N GLU A 461 -22.76 18.28 -6.83
CA GLU A 461 -22.06 17.97 -8.07
C GLU A 461 -20.70 18.66 -8.09
N VAL A 462 -19.77 18.11 -8.85
CA VAL A 462 -18.40 18.61 -8.95
C VAL A 462 -18.16 19.18 -10.34
N ASN A 463 -17.65 20.39 -10.42
CA ASN A 463 -17.11 20.91 -11.66
C ASN A 463 -15.84 20.12 -12.02
N PRO A 464 -15.77 19.43 -13.16
CA PRO A 464 -14.64 18.55 -13.50
C PRO A 464 -13.32 19.29 -13.70
N GLU A 465 -13.35 20.57 -14.05
CA GLU A 465 -12.16 21.39 -14.30
C GLU A 465 -11.60 21.99 -13.01
N THR A 466 -12.48 22.59 -12.18
CA THR A 466 -12.09 23.35 -10.98
C THR A 466 -12.13 22.51 -9.71
N CYS A 467 -12.79 21.35 -9.73
CA CYS A 467 -13.11 20.51 -8.56
C CYS A 467 -13.95 21.23 -7.49
N GLU A 468 -14.66 22.29 -7.87
CA GLU A 468 -15.54 23.00 -6.98
C GLU A 468 -16.89 22.29 -6.85
N LEU A 469 -17.43 22.30 -5.63
CA LEU A 469 -18.73 21.70 -5.32
C LEU A 469 -19.84 22.74 -5.52
N SER A 470 -20.91 22.35 -6.23
CA SER A 470 -22.14 23.10 -6.31
C SER A 470 -23.33 22.27 -5.83
N THR A 471 -24.38 22.91 -5.35
CA THR A 471 -25.58 22.23 -4.88
C THR A 471 -26.41 21.77 -6.05
N LEU A 472 -26.61 20.47 -6.19
CA LEU A 472 -27.50 19.89 -7.19
C LEU A 472 -28.95 19.93 -6.68
N ARG A 473 -29.18 19.55 -5.42
CA ARG A 473 -30.47 19.60 -4.75
C ARG A 473 -30.33 19.58 -3.23
N VAL A 474 -31.35 20.06 -2.54
CA VAL A 474 -31.51 19.90 -1.10
C VAL A 474 -32.11 18.50 -0.83
N LEU A 475 -31.57 17.82 0.17
CA LEU A 475 -32.07 16.53 0.64
C LEU A 475 -33.12 16.74 1.72
N GLY A 476 -34.22 16.02 1.62
CA GLY A 476 -35.35 16.16 2.53
C GLY A 476 -35.35 15.23 3.73
N GLY A 477 -36.50 15.15 4.39
CA GLY A 477 -36.67 14.29 5.56
C GLY A 477 -36.57 12.79 5.26
N ASP A 478 -36.88 12.37 4.04
CA ASP A 478 -36.78 10.97 3.66
C ASP A 478 -35.30 10.52 3.55
N GLU A 479 -34.45 11.36 2.93
CA GLU A 479 -33.03 11.10 2.77
C GLU A 479 -32.23 11.25 4.07
N THR A 480 -32.76 12.01 5.03
CA THR A 480 -32.14 12.26 6.34
C THR A 480 -32.85 11.54 7.50
N ARG A 481 -33.87 10.73 7.21
CA ARG A 481 -34.72 10.10 8.23
C ARG A 481 -35.17 11.11 9.29
N SER A 482 -35.79 12.17 8.83
CA SER A 482 -36.24 13.31 9.67
C SER A 482 -35.09 13.92 10.49
N GLY A 483 -33.90 14.03 9.90
CA GLY A 483 -32.72 14.61 10.52
C GLY A 483 -31.93 13.67 11.45
N GLN A 484 -32.29 12.37 11.51
CA GLN A 484 -31.60 11.42 12.39
C GLN A 484 -30.28 10.91 11.81
N PHE A 485 -30.23 10.62 10.50
CA PHE A 485 -29.04 10.17 9.79
C PHE A 485 -29.18 10.40 8.28
N LEU A 486 -28.03 10.59 7.61
CA LEU A 486 -27.98 10.72 6.15
C LEU A 486 -27.91 9.32 5.52
N ILE A 487 -28.67 9.10 4.45
CA ILE A 487 -28.68 7.87 3.67
C ILE A 487 -27.91 8.08 2.37
N MET A 488 -26.89 7.24 2.15
CA MET A 488 -26.15 7.15 0.88
C MET A 488 -26.41 5.74 0.32
N PRO A 489 -27.40 5.57 -0.58
CA PRO A 489 -27.89 4.25 -0.97
C PRO A 489 -26.92 3.51 -1.88
N ASN A 490 -27.13 2.19 -1.97
CA ASN A 490 -26.51 1.34 -2.99
C ASN A 490 -26.97 1.72 -4.41
N GLU A 491 -26.25 1.29 -5.42
CA GLU A 491 -26.63 1.48 -6.83
C GLU A 491 -27.95 0.80 -7.19
N ASP A 492 -28.17 -0.39 -6.65
CA ASP A 492 -29.37 -1.19 -6.86
C ASP A 492 -29.98 -1.54 -5.48
N PRO A 493 -30.68 -0.61 -4.86
CA PRO A 493 -31.30 -0.83 -3.57
C PRO A 493 -32.45 -1.82 -3.74
N ASP A 494 -32.24 -3.07 -3.30
CA ASP A 494 -33.34 -4.05 -3.15
C ASP A 494 -34.18 -3.67 -1.95
N TYR A 495 -35.38 -3.18 -2.21
CA TYR A 495 -36.37 -2.84 -1.17
C TYR A 495 -37.13 -4.04 -0.61
N GLY A 496 -36.63 -5.28 -0.83
CA GLY A 496 -37.19 -6.50 -0.25
C GLY A 496 -38.58 -6.84 -0.76
N GLY A 497 -38.92 -6.44 -1.97
CA GLY A 497 -40.25 -6.65 -2.57
C GLY A 497 -41.36 -5.83 -1.91
N PHE A 498 -41.01 -4.82 -1.09
CA PHE A 498 -42.02 -3.94 -0.49
C PHE A 498 -42.68 -3.10 -1.59
N PRO A 499 -44.05 -3.03 -1.63
CA PRO A 499 -44.77 -2.44 -2.75
C PRO A 499 -44.67 -0.90 -2.87
N VAL A 500 -43.99 -0.25 -1.93
CA VAL A 500 -43.77 1.19 -1.94
C VAL A 500 -42.29 1.44 -2.25
N ALA A 501 -41.98 1.90 -3.44
CA ALA A 501 -40.66 2.33 -3.81
C ALA A 501 -40.31 3.65 -3.09
N VAL A 502 -39.54 3.57 -2.03
CA VAL A 502 -38.91 4.75 -1.44
C VAL A 502 -37.61 4.98 -2.22
N THR A 503 -37.66 5.80 -3.21
CA THR A 503 -36.46 6.17 -3.99
C THR A 503 -35.69 7.22 -3.22
N ILE A 504 -34.51 6.85 -2.73
CA ILE A 504 -33.57 7.79 -2.10
C ILE A 504 -32.28 7.77 -2.96
N PRO A 505 -32.29 8.32 -4.17
CA PRO A 505 -31.13 8.28 -5.03
C PRO A 505 -30.15 9.36 -4.60
N ALA A 506 -28.92 8.95 -4.28
CA ALA A 506 -27.77 9.83 -4.41
C ALA A 506 -27.24 9.67 -5.85
N ARG A 507 -27.58 10.59 -6.74
CA ARG A 507 -27.21 10.52 -8.16
C ARG A 507 -25.71 10.67 -8.34
N THR A 508 -25.10 11.58 -7.58
CA THR A 508 -23.68 11.93 -7.66
C THR A 508 -22.81 11.12 -6.71
N CYS A 509 -23.40 10.44 -5.73
CA CYS A 509 -22.69 9.81 -4.61
C CYS A 509 -21.87 10.81 -3.77
N ILE A 510 -22.24 12.09 -3.80
CA ILE A 510 -21.60 13.17 -3.04
C ILE A 510 -22.67 13.98 -2.34
N ALA A 511 -22.53 14.15 -1.03
CA ALA A 511 -23.42 14.97 -0.22
C ALA A 511 -22.64 15.82 0.77
N GLU A 512 -23.18 16.97 1.13
CA GLU A 512 -22.77 17.74 2.31
C GLU A 512 -23.91 17.73 3.31
N CYS A 513 -23.60 17.58 4.59
CA CYS A 513 -24.58 17.68 5.67
C CYS A 513 -24.01 18.45 6.86
N TRP A 514 -24.88 19.10 7.61
CA TRP A 514 -24.54 19.89 8.79
C TRP A 514 -25.13 19.21 10.02
N ALA A 515 -24.25 18.70 10.89
CA ALA A 515 -24.64 18.18 12.19
C ALA A 515 -24.77 19.32 13.22
N TYR A 516 -25.73 19.19 14.13
CA TYR A 516 -25.90 20.11 15.24
C TYR A 516 -26.27 19.36 16.51
N SER A 517 -26.08 20.02 17.66
CA SER A 517 -26.52 19.50 18.95
C SER A 517 -27.18 20.59 19.78
N LEU A 518 -28.09 20.18 20.64
CA LEU A 518 -28.79 21.06 21.58
C LEU A 518 -28.35 20.72 23.01
N GLU A 519 -28.25 21.75 23.84
CA GLU A 519 -28.15 21.68 25.28
C GLU A 519 -29.45 22.27 25.83
N GLU A 520 -30.19 21.52 26.64
CA GLU A 520 -31.34 22.04 27.35
C GLU A 520 -30.88 22.43 28.75
N GLU A 521 -31.11 23.68 29.14
CA GLU A 521 -31.04 24.06 30.54
C GLU A 521 -32.22 23.39 31.26
N GLU A 522 -31.99 22.80 32.44
CA GLU A 522 -33.10 22.31 33.27
C GLU A 522 -34.04 23.48 33.51
N SER A 523 -35.13 23.55 32.75
CA SER A 523 -36.19 24.50 33.02
C SER A 523 -37.00 23.95 34.18
N ASP A 524 -37.09 24.73 35.22
CA ASP A 524 -38.08 24.52 36.30
C ASP A 524 -39.51 24.61 35.71
N TYR A 525 -40.01 23.48 35.22
CA TYR A 525 -41.44 23.28 34.97
C TYR A 525 -42.04 22.43 36.06
#